data_ee20d4b0f52adf9abbccf80ccfef79ea
#
_entry.id   ee20d4b0f52adf9abbccf80ccfef79ea
#
_cell.length_a   1.000
_cell.length_b   1.000
_cell.length_c   1.000
_cell.angle_alpha   90.00
_cell.angle_beta   90.00
_cell.angle_gamma   90.00
#
_symmetry.space_group_name_H-M   'P 1'
#
loop_
_entity.id
_entity.type
_entity.pdbx_description
1 polymer ?
#
loop_
_entity_poly.entity_id
_entity_poly.type
_entity_poly.pdbx_seq_one_letter_code
_entity_poly.pdbx_strand_id
1 'polypeptide(L)'
;FDYVIPMDSDGEDRPEEIKSFLEYIKYDEGKPIVGERVKRSENFIFKTCYHLHKIITYVFTGHSIKFGNYTCLPKSTVEKLINDKSTWCSFSGALAKLEKDRSSSPSIRGTRYFGPSKMSFKNLIKHSLAIIAVFKSTVIIRSILFYAIYLILMADYISIVTAIPLGLIIAFGLSVVMIGRRENLEELNNSLTNIQNIDKIK
;
A
#
# COMPACT_ATOMS: atom_id res chain seq x y z
N PHE A 1 -24.97 -6.26 -0.18
CA PHE A 1 -23.80 -7.16 -0.25
C PHE A 1 -23.19 -7.34 1.14
N ASP A 2 -22.56 -8.49 1.36
CA ASP A 2 -21.89 -8.80 2.63
C ASP A 2 -20.37 -8.61 2.47
N TYR A 3 -19.85 -8.94 1.28
CA TYR A 3 -18.44 -8.81 0.92
C TYR A 3 -18.25 -8.15 -0.45
N VAL A 4 -17.11 -7.49 -0.63
CA VAL A 4 -16.65 -6.89 -1.89
C VAL A 4 -15.26 -7.40 -2.20
N ILE A 5 -15.02 -7.81 -3.45
CA ILE A 5 -13.70 -8.25 -3.92
C ILE A 5 -13.29 -7.33 -5.09
N PRO A 6 -12.49 -6.25 -4.83
CA PRO A 6 -11.87 -5.50 -5.91
C PRO A 6 -10.84 -6.37 -6.62
N MET A 7 -10.92 -6.42 -7.95
CA MET A 7 -10.07 -7.25 -8.79
C MET A 7 -9.71 -6.49 -10.06
N ASP A 8 -8.42 -6.50 -10.43
CA ASP A 8 -7.96 -5.94 -11.69
C ASP A 8 -8.40 -6.83 -12.87
N SER A 9 -8.90 -6.22 -13.95
CA SER A 9 -9.46 -6.94 -15.11
C SER A 9 -8.43 -7.32 -16.17
N ASP A 10 -7.13 -7.14 -15.87
CA ASP A 10 -6.04 -7.38 -16.83
C ASP A 10 -5.50 -8.82 -16.85
N GLY A 11 -6.05 -9.69 -16.00
CA GLY A 11 -5.66 -11.10 -15.86
C GLY A 11 -4.58 -11.35 -14.81
N GLU A 12 -4.03 -10.31 -14.18
CA GLU A 12 -3.05 -10.50 -13.11
C GLU A 12 -3.68 -11.01 -11.81
N ASP A 13 -4.89 -10.52 -11.49
CA ASP A 13 -5.71 -11.06 -10.41
C ASP A 13 -6.56 -12.21 -10.98
N ARG A 14 -6.54 -13.35 -10.32
CA ARG A 14 -7.12 -14.61 -10.84
C ARG A 14 -8.49 -14.87 -10.23
N PRO A 15 -9.57 -14.92 -11.04
CA PRO A 15 -10.93 -15.21 -10.55
C PRO A 15 -11.04 -16.54 -9.82
N GLU A 16 -10.20 -17.53 -10.16
CA GLU A 16 -10.20 -18.84 -9.53
C GLU A 16 -9.84 -18.78 -8.04
N GLU A 17 -9.07 -17.77 -7.64
CA GLU A 17 -8.64 -17.56 -6.25
C GLU A 17 -9.77 -17.02 -5.35
N ILE A 18 -10.90 -16.55 -5.93
CA ILE A 18 -12.09 -16.15 -5.18
C ILE A 18 -12.58 -17.30 -4.29
N LYS A 19 -12.48 -18.54 -4.76
CA LYS A 19 -12.84 -19.72 -3.95
C LYS A 19 -12.05 -19.78 -2.65
N SER A 20 -10.76 -19.45 -2.71
CA SER A 20 -9.91 -19.39 -1.51
C SER A 20 -10.39 -18.33 -0.54
N PHE A 21 -10.75 -17.12 -1.01
CA PHE A 21 -11.33 -16.09 -0.13
C PHE A 21 -12.62 -16.56 0.54
N LEU A 22 -13.50 -17.25 -0.21
CA LEU A 22 -14.75 -17.79 0.35
C LEU A 22 -14.52 -18.88 1.41
N GLU A 23 -13.45 -19.65 1.29
CA GLU A 23 -13.05 -20.61 2.32
C GLU A 23 -12.57 -19.90 3.59
N TYR A 24 -11.75 -18.85 3.46
CA TYR A 24 -11.29 -18.06 4.61
C TYR A 24 -12.44 -17.36 5.35
N ILE A 25 -13.48 -16.88 4.66
CA ILE A 25 -14.67 -16.28 5.29
C ILE A 25 -15.32 -17.21 6.31
N LYS A 26 -15.33 -18.51 6.06
CA LYS A 26 -15.93 -19.51 6.97
C LYS A 26 -15.21 -19.59 8.32
N TYR A 27 -13.93 -19.27 8.36
CA TYR A 27 -13.10 -19.35 9.58
C TYR A 27 -12.85 -17.97 10.21
N ASP A 28 -12.84 -16.91 9.40
CA ASP A 28 -12.50 -15.54 9.78
C ASP A 28 -13.64 -14.57 9.39
N GLU A 29 -14.86 -14.89 9.79
CA GLU A 29 -16.04 -14.07 9.49
C GLU A 29 -15.86 -12.62 10.00
N GLY A 30 -16.16 -11.67 9.13
CA GLY A 30 -16.07 -10.25 9.46
C GLY A 30 -14.66 -9.64 9.39
N LYS A 31 -13.61 -10.43 9.08
CA LYS A 31 -12.27 -9.91 8.86
C LYS A 31 -11.99 -9.70 7.37
N PRO A 32 -11.23 -8.65 6.99
CA PRO A 32 -10.73 -8.52 5.64
C PRO A 32 -9.68 -9.59 5.34
N ILE A 33 -9.76 -10.18 4.15
CA ILE A 33 -8.83 -11.19 3.66
C ILE A 33 -8.02 -10.58 2.53
N VAL A 34 -6.69 -10.60 2.63
CA VAL A 34 -5.80 -10.01 1.63
C VAL A 34 -5.10 -11.08 0.81
N GLY A 35 -5.03 -10.89 -0.51
CA GLY A 35 -4.25 -11.74 -1.40
C GLY A 35 -2.75 -11.44 -1.22
N GLU A 36 -2.03 -12.30 -0.50
CA GLU A 36 -0.57 -12.17 -0.34
C GLU A 36 0.14 -12.86 -1.51
N ARG A 37 0.88 -12.10 -2.31
CA ARG A 37 1.60 -12.63 -3.47
C ARG A 37 2.77 -13.52 -3.06
N VAL A 38 2.65 -14.83 -3.32
CA VAL A 38 3.66 -15.84 -2.95
C VAL A 38 4.72 -16.11 -4.02
N LYS A 39 4.43 -15.83 -5.30
CA LYS A 39 5.39 -15.96 -6.41
C LYS A 39 5.59 -14.63 -7.14
N ARG A 40 6.87 -14.31 -7.40
CA ARG A 40 7.30 -13.16 -8.17
C ARG A 40 8.26 -13.60 -9.27
N SER A 41 7.88 -13.36 -10.52
CA SER A 41 8.68 -13.62 -11.71
C SER A 41 9.56 -12.42 -12.13
N GLU A 42 9.70 -11.43 -11.26
CA GLU A 42 10.35 -10.16 -11.58
C GLU A 42 11.87 -10.27 -11.62
N ASN A 43 12.52 -9.36 -12.38
CA ASN A 43 13.96 -9.23 -12.48
C ASN A 43 14.58 -8.94 -11.10
N PHE A 44 15.86 -9.29 -10.93
CA PHE A 44 16.64 -9.11 -9.68
C PHE A 44 16.57 -7.68 -9.12
N ILE A 45 16.68 -6.65 -9.97
CA ILE A 45 16.59 -5.24 -9.58
C ILE A 45 15.23 -4.94 -8.92
N PHE A 46 14.12 -5.37 -9.50
CA PHE A 46 12.79 -5.17 -8.93
C PHE A 46 12.59 -5.91 -7.62
N LYS A 47 13.15 -7.11 -7.48
CA LYS A 47 13.13 -7.86 -6.23
C LYS A 47 13.86 -7.09 -5.12
N THR A 48 15.05 -6.56 -5.42
CA THR A 48 15.85 -5.77 -4.46
C THR A 48 15.11 -4.49 -4.05
N CYS A 49 14.57 -3.74 -5.01
CA CYS A 49 13.76 -2.55 -4.74
C CYS A 49 12.53 -2.87 -3.87
N TYR A 50 11.90 -4.01 -4.12
CA TYR A 50 10.76 -4.44 -3.30
C TYR A 50 11.17 -4.78 -1.87
N HIS A 51 12.27 -5.50 -1.68
CA HIS A 51 12.77 -5.79 -0.32
C HIS A 51 13.15 -4.51 0.42
N LEU A 52 13.84 -3.58 -0.26
CA LEU A 52 14.16 -2.26 0.30
C LEU A 52 12.90 -1.48 0.68
N HIS A 53 11.90 -1.45 -0.21
CA HIS A 53 10.61 -0.83 0.08
C HIS A 53 9.94 -1.43 1.32
N LYS A 54 9.94 -2.77 1.47
CA LYS A 54 9.37 -3.44 2.65
C LYS A 54 10.09 -3.03 3.94
N ILE A 55 11.42 -2.98 3.91
CA ILE A 55 12.23 -2.58 5.07
C ILE A 55 11.92 -1.13 5.43
N ILE A 56 11.97 -0.21 4.46
CA ILE A 56 11.67 1.21 4.68
C ILE A 56 10.25 1.37 5.23
N THR A 57 9.26 0.70 4.62
CA THR A 57 7.87 0.76 5.09
C THR A 57 7.77 0.30 6.54
N TYR A 58 8.35 -0.85 6.88
CA TYR A 58 8.30 -1.35 8.25
C TYR A 58 9.02 -0.43 9.25
N VAL A 59 10.24 0.01 8.93
CA VAL A 59 11.04 0.89 9.79
C VAL A 59 10.34 2.21 10.06
N PHE A 60 9.77 2.83 9.03
CA PHE A 60 9.16 4.16 9.19
C PHE A 60 7.69 4.13 9.60
N THR A 61 6.93 3.09 9.24
CA THR A 61 5.49 3.02 9.57
C THR A 61 5.15 2.04 10.70
N GLY A 62 5.97 1.01 10.91
CA GLY A 62 5.67 -0.11 11.82
C GLY A 62 4.75 -1.17 11.21
N HIS A 63 4.38 -1.04 9.92
CA HIS A 63 3.46 -1.94 9.25
C HIS A 63 4.14 -2.75 8.15
N SER A 64 3.85 -4.05 8.09
CA SER A 64 4.26 -4.92 6.98
C SER A 64 3.09 -5.04 6.00
N ILE A 65 3.26 -4.43 4.82
CA ILE A 65 2.23 -4.41 3.76
C ILE A 65 2.74 -5.25 2.60
N LYS A 66 2.12 -6.42 2.37
CA LYS A 66 2.53 -7.41 1.36
C LYS A 66 1.45 -7.70 0.33
N PHE A 67 0.39 -6.92 0.33
CA PHE A 67 -0.79 -7.08 -0.52
C PHE A 67 -1.05 -5.82 -1.34
N GLY A 68 -1.80 -5.98 -2.42
CA GLY A 68 -2.28 -4.92 -3.30
C GLY A 68 -3.77 -4.68 -3.14
N ASN A 69 -4.47 -4.51 -4.26
CA ASN A 69 -5.92 -4.26 -4.30
C ASN A 69 -6.73 -5.56 -4.20
N TYR A 70 -6.17 -6.71 -4.59
CA TYR A 70 -6.86 -7.98 -4.59
C TYR A 70 -7.10 -8.47 -3.17
N THR A 71 -8.31 -8.24 -2.68
CA THR A 71 -8.72 -8.46 -1.28
C THR A 71 -10.18 -8.84 -1.23
N CYS A 72 -10.61 -9.50 -0.16
CA CYS A 72 -12.01 -9.73 0.14
C CYS A 72 -12.39 -8.94 1.39
N LEU A 73 -13.29 -7.97 1.23
CA LEU A 73 -13.62 -6.98 2.24
C LEU A 73 -15.04 -7.17 2.75
N PRO A 74 -15.26 -7.36 4.06
CA PRO A 74 -16.60 -7.31 4.63
C PRO A 74 -17.16 -5.88 4.53
N LYS A 75 -18.48 -5.77 4.50
CA LYS A 75 -19.20 -4.48 4.38
C LYS A 75 -18.70 -3.44 5.38
N SER A 76 -18.46 -3.83 6.63
CA SER A 76 -17.97 -2.94 7.67
C SER A 76 -16.59 -2.32 7.35
N THR A 77 -15.68 -3.08 6.73
CA THR A 77 -14.39 -2.56 6.27
C THR A 77 -14.56 -1.61 5.07
N VAL A 78 -15.46 -1.93 4.14
CA VAL A 78 -15.77 -1.04 3.01
C VAL A 78 -16.28 0.30 3.52
N GLU A 79 -17.20 0.30 4.48
CA GLU A 79 -17.73 1.53 5.10
C GLU A 79 -16.65 2.38 5.78
N LYS A 80 -15.66 1.76 6.43
CA LYS A 80 -14.50 2.48 6.98
C LYS A 80 -13.63 3.10 5.87
N LEU A 81 -13.36 2.33 4.80
CA LEU A 81 -12.50 2.77 3.71
C LEU A 81 -13.08 3.95 2.92
N ILE A 82 -14.38 3.93 2.59
CA ILE A 82 -15.02 5.02 1.84
C ILE A 82 -15.14 6.32 2.64
N ASN A 83 -15.05 6.26 3.96
CA ASN A 83 -15.11 7.41 4.85
C ASN A 83 -13.71 7.90 5.33
N ASP A 84 -12.62 7.22 4.95
CA ASP A 84 -11.27 7.65 5.32
C ASP A 84 -10.53 8.22 4.09
N LYS A 85 -10.14 9.50 4.18
CA LYS A 85 -9.43 10.22 3.12
C LYS A 85 -8.13 9.57 2.68
N SER A 86 -7.49 8.76 3.53
CA SER A 86 -6.26 8.06 3.17
C SER A 86 -6.47 7.00 2.09
N THR A 87 -7.71 6.54 1.89
CA THR A 87 -8.08 5.61 0.82
C THR A 87 -7.78 6.21 -0.56
N TRP A 88 -8.02 7.52 -0.75
CA TRP A 88 -7.67 8.22 -1.99
C TRP A 88 -6.16 8.31 -2.21
N CYS A 89 -5.37 8.37 -1.15
CA CYS A 89 -3.91 8.35 -1.26
C CYS A 89 -3.38 6.95 -1.64
N SER A 90 -3.82 5.92 -0.92
CA SER A 90 -3.44 4.53 -1.16
C SER A 90 -4.42 3.57 -0.50
N PHE A 91 -5.11 2.75 -1.32
CA PHE A 91 -6.02 1.73 -0.84
C PHE A 91 -5.35 0.73 0.13
N SER A 92 -4.22 0.12 -0.28
CA SER A 92 -3.53 -0.87 0.56
C SER A 92 -2.95 -0.26 1.84
N GLY A 93 -2.49 1.01 1.77
CA GLY A 93 -2.06 1.77 2.94
C GLY A 93 -3.22 2.04 3.91
N ALA A 94 -4.35 2.51 3.39
CA ALA A 94 -5.55 2.78 4.19
C ALA A 94 -6.10 1.51 4.84
N LEU A 95 -6.21 0.41 4.08
CA LEU A 95 -6.62 -0.88 4.62
C LEU A 95 -5.68 -1.35 5.75
N ALA A 96 -4.36 -1.21 5.57
CA ALA A 96 -3.39 -1.57 6.60
C ALA A 96 -3.49 -0.69 7.86
N LYS A 97 -3.88 0.58 7.71
CA LYS A 97 -4.07 1.54 8.81
C LYS A 97 -5.35 1.24 9.58
N LEU A 98 -6.45 1.01 8.87
CA LEU A 98 -7.79 0.87 9.45
C LEU A 98 -8.04 -0.53 10.03
N GLU A 99 -7.52 -1.55 9.39
CA GLU A 99 -7.73 -2.96 9.75
C GLU A 99 -6.39 -3.63 10.08
N LYS A 100 -6.10 -3.71 11.38
CA LYS A 100 -4.86 -4.36 11.86
C LYS A 100 -4.97 -5.87 11.84
N ASP A 101 -6.14 -6.40 12.16
CA ASP A 101 -6.45 -7.83 12.14
C ASP A 101 -7.01 -8.22 10.78
N ARG A 102 -6.19 -8.87 9.98
CA ARG A 102 -6.46 -9.29 8.61
C ARG A 102 -5.98 -10.71 8.39
N SER A 103 -6.76 -11.49 7.68
CA SER A 103 -6.34 -12.81 7.20
C SER A 103 -5.61 -12.69 5.86
N SER A 104 -4.66 -13.58 5.62
CA SER A 104 -3.91 -13.64 4.35
C SER A 104 -4.23 -14.92 3.61
N SER A 105 -4.63 -14.82 2.36
CA SER A 105 -4.76 -15.93 1.42
C SER A 105 -3.58 -15.89 0.43
N PRO A 106 -2.89 -17.02 0.20
CA PRO A 106 -1.85 -17.09 -0.82
C PRO A 106 -2.42 -16.76 -2.20
N SER A 107 -1.78 -15.84 -2.93
CA SER A 107 -2.18 -15.44 -4.27
C SER A 107 -1.02 -15.58 -5.25
N ILE A 108 -1.31 -16.11 -6.44
CA ILE A 108 -0.35 -16.28 -7.54
C ILE A 108 -0.75 -15.32 -8.65
N ARG A 109 0.15 -14.39 -8.98
CA ARG A 109 -0.07 -13.45 -10.07
C ARG A 109 -0.27 -14.19 -11.40
N GLY A 110 -1.39 -13.94 -12.05
CA GLY A 110 -1.68 -14.42 -13.38
C GLY A 110 -0.84 -13.73 -14.46
N THR A 111 -1.03 -14.15 -15.71
CA THR A 111 -0.42 -13.53 -16.88
C THR A 111 -1.39 -12.49 -17.45
N ARG A 112 -0.89 -11.30 -17.77
CA ARG A 112 -1.70 -10.27 -18.44
C ARG A 112 -2.26 -10.77 -19.75
N TYR A 113 -3.51 -10.45 -20.00
CA TYR A 113 -4.17 -10.79 -21.27
C TYR A 113 -3.61 -9.96 -22.42
N PHE A 114 -3.26 -8.69 -22.18
CA PHE A 114 -2.83 -7.75 -23.22
C PHE A 114 -1.62 -6.91 -22.77
N GLY A 115 -0.54 -7.03 -23.51
CA GLY A 115 0.63 -6.17 -23.45
C GLY A 115 1.43 -6.19 -22.15
N PRO A 116 2.56 -5.49 -22.13
CA PRO A 116 3.40 -5.37 -20.94
C PRO A 116 2.80 -4.40 -19.91
N SER A 117 3.31 -4.48 -18.66
CA SER A 117 2.95 -3.52 -17.61
C SER A 117 3.25 -2.08 -18.06
N LYS A 118 2.25 -1.20 -17.96
CA LYS A 118 2.40 0.25 -18.22
C LYS A 118 3.00 1.02 -17.04
N MET A 119 3.30 0.34 -15.93
CA MET A 119 3.84 0.98 -14.73
C MET A 119 5.33 1.27 -14.91
N SER A 120 5.67 2.55 -15.08
CA SER A 120 7.06 3.02 -15.10
C SER A 120 7.69 2.91 -13.71
N PHE A 121 9.03 2.85 -13.63
CA PHE A 121 9.77 2.83 -12.38
C PHE A 121 9.46 4.05 -11.50
N LYS A 122 9.31 5.24 -12.09
CA LYS A 122 8.89 6.47 -11.40
C LYS A 122 7.51 6.34 -10.75
N ASN A 123 6.56 5.73 -11.45
CA ASN A 123 5.22 5.50 -10.92
C ASN A 123 5.23 4.44 -9.81
N LEU A 124 6.10 3.43 -9.91
CA LEU A 124 6.29 2.45 -8.85
C LEU A 124 6.80 3.10 -7.55
N ILE A 125 7.80 4.01 -7.64
CA ILE A 125 8.30 4.77 -6.50
C ILE A 125 7.18 5.65 -5.91
N LYS A 126 6.42 6.38 -6.75
CA LYS A 126 5.29 7.19 -6.28
C LYS A 126 4.24 6.35 -5.56
N HIS A 127 3.91 5.17 -6.10
CA HIS A 127 2.98 4.24 -5.47
C HIS A 127 3.50 3.75 -4.12
N SER A 128 4.77 3.37 -4.04
CA SER A 128 5.42 2.95 -2.79
C SER A 128 5.41 4.06 -1.74
N LEU A 129 5.72 5.28 -2.12
CA LEU A 129 5.66 6.44 -1.23
C LEU A 129 4.22 6.79 -0.81
N ALA A 130 3.22 6.58 -1.68
CA ALA A 130 1.82 6.79 -1.34
C ALA A 130 1.34 5.85 -0.23
N ILE A 131 1.78 4.58 -0.26
CA ILE A 131 1.51 3.62 0.83
C ILE A 131 2.08 4.16 2.16
N ILE A 132 3.34 4.62 2.15
CA ILE A 132 4.03 5.15 3.34
C ILE A 132 3.37 6.45 3.81
N ALA A 133 2.90 7.30 2.89
CA ALA A 133 2.32 8.60 3.17
C ALA A 133 0.98 8.53 3.94
N VAL A 134 0.27 7.41 3.86
CA VAL A 134 -0.90 7.14 4.73
C VAL A 134 -0.53 7.20 6.21
N PHE A 135 0.72 6.88 6.55
CA PHE A 135 1.25 6.90 7.91
C PHE A 135 2.13 8.12 8.20
N LYS A 136 1.91 9.25 7.49
CA LYS A 136 2.77 10.45 7.52
C LYS A 136 3.13 10.91 8.92
N SER A 137 2.19 10.93 9.88
CA SER A 137 2.47 11.35 11.26
C SER A 137 3.50 10.43 11.93
N THR A 138 3.34 9.12 11.82
CA THR A 138 4.29 8.14 12.35
C THR A 138 5.65 8.26 11.67
N VAL A 139 5.66 8.45 10.34
CA VAL A 139 6.89 8.62 9.55
C VAL A 139 7.64 9.86 10.01
N ILE A 140 6.97 11.00 10.20
CA ILE A 140 7.59 12.25 10.65
C ILE A 140 8.21 12.05 12.04
N ILE A 141 7.45 11.49 13.00
CA ILE A 141 7.94 11.26 14.36
C ILE A 141 9.20 10.37 14.35
N ARG A 142 9.16 9.26 13.60
CA ARG A 142 10.31 8.35 13.52
C ARG A 142 11.48 8.97 12.77
N SER A 143 11.23 9.78 11.73
CA SER A 143 12.29 10.51 11.02
C SER A 143 13.00 11.50 11.94
N ILE A 144 12.26 12.25 12.77
CA ILE A 144 12.84 13.15 13.76
C ILE A 144 13.67 12.36 14.78
N LEU A 145 13.15 11.24 15.27
CA LEU A 145 13.88 10.39 16.21
C LEU A 145 15.18 9.85 15.62
N PHE A 146 15.13 9.30 14.39
CA PHE A 146 16.32 8.80 13.70
C PHE A 146 17.33 9.91 13.43
N TYR A 147 16.85 11.09 13.04
CA TYR A 147 17.68 12.27 12.85
C TYR A 147 18.41 12.67 14.15
N ALA A 148 17.70 12.72 15.27
CA ALA A 148 18.28 13.06 16.57
C ALA A 148 19.29 12.01 17.05
N ILE A 149 18.94 10.73 16.96
CA ILE A 149 19.87 9.63 17.32
C ILE A 149 21.13 9.70 16.44
N TYR A 150 20.99 9.90 15.13
CA TYR A 150 22.11 10.00 14.23
C TYR A 150 23.03 11.18 14.57
N LEU A 151 22.47 12.36 14.88
CA LEU A 151 23.24 13.53 15.31
C LEU A 151 24.04 13.26 16.59
N ILE A 152 23.43 12.61 17.58
CA ILE A 152 24.11 12.25 18.83
C ILE A 152 25.28 11.30 18.57
N LEU A 153 25.06 10.26 17.74
CA LEU A 153 26.09 9.26 17.43
C LEU A 153 27.24 9.81 16.59
N MET A 154 26.98 10.83 15.78
CA MET A 154 27.94 11.41 14.84
C MET A 154 28.46 12.78 15.28
N ALA A 155 28.16 13.21 16.50
CA ALA A 155 28.53 14.53 17.00
C ALA A 155 30.03 14.86 16.83
N ASP A 156 30.89 13.90 17.11
CA ASP A 156 32.36 14.04 17.00
C ASP A 156 32.92 13.81 15.59
N TYR A 157 32.06 13.38 14.63
CA TYR A 157 32.45 13.00 13.26
C TYR A 157 31.70 13.77 12.18
N ILE A 158 31.24 14.98 12.49
CA ILE A 158 30.47 15.80 11.54
C ILE A 158 31.35 16.20 10.36
N SER A 159 30.92 15.81 9.16
CA SER A 159 31.57 16.10 7.89
C SER A 159 30.53 16.19 6.77
N ILE A 160 30.90 16.59 5.57
CA ILE A 160 30.02 16.58 4.40
C ILE A 160 29.48 15.17 4.14
N VAL A 161 30.29 14.12 4.32
CA VAL A 161 29.89 12.74 4.09
C VAL A 161 28.85 12.28 5.13
N THR A 162 29.06 12.62 6.41
CA THR A 162 28.10 12.27 7.48
C THR A 162 26.83 13.11 7.44
N ALA A 163 26.82 14.25 6.72
CA ALA A 163 25.64 15.05 6.48
C ALA A 163 24.70 14.44 5.42
N ILE A 164 25.19 13.56 4.53
CA ILE A 164 24.38 12.94 3.46
C ILE A 164 23.16 12.16 4.02
N PRO A 165 23.29 11.23 5.00
CA PRO A 165 22.15 10.53 5.58
C PRO A 165 21.08 11.47 6.18
N LEU A 166 21.50 12.58 6.80
CA LEU A 166 20.60 13.59 7.35
C LEU A 166 19.78 14.23 6.24
N GLY A 167 20.43 14.64 5.14
CA GLY A 167 19.77 15.18 3.96
C GLY A 167 18.77 14.19 3.35
N LEU A 168 19.12 12.90 3.29
CA LEU A 168 18.23 11.84 2.78
C LEU A 168 17.00 11.64 3.67
N ILE A 169 17.14 11.66 5.00
CA ILE A 169 16.00 11.54 5.93
C ILE A 169 15.05 12.74 5.76
N ILE A 170 15.60 13.95 5.64
CA ILE A 170 14.80 15.17 5.41
C ILE A 170 14.07 15.07 4.04
N ALA A 171 14.77 14.75 2.97
CA ALA A 171 14.20 14.63 1.63
C ALA A 171 13.09 13.55 1.58
N PHE A 172 13.30 12.41 2.26
CA PHE A 172 12.30 11.37 2.40
C PHE A 172 11.07 11.88 3.15
N GLY A 173 11.23 12.51 4.32
CA GLY A 173 10.13 13.07 5.09
C GLY A 173 9.32 14.10 4.31
N LEU A 174 9.99 15.02 3.60
CA LEU A 174 9.34 16.01 2.73
C LEU A 174 8.55 15.33 1.60
N SER A 175 9.13 14.30 0.96
CA SER A 175 8.46 13.55 -0.12
C SER A 175 7.19 12.86 0.39
N VAL A 176 7.23 12.26 1.59
CA VAL A 176 6.07 11.64 2.23
C VAL A 176 4.98 12.67 2.54
N VAL A 177 5.34 13.85 3.08
CA VAL A 177 4.38 14.93 3.34
C VAL A 177 3.75 15.45 2.05
N MET A 178 4.55 15.67 0.99
CA MET A 178 4.04 16.13 -0.30
C MET A 178 3.05 15.14 -0.92
N ILE A 179 3.37 13.85 -0.89
CA ILE A 179 2.47 12.81 -1.42
C ILE A 179 1.24 12.64 -0.52
N GLY A 180 1.40 12.78 0.80
CA GLY A 180 0.30 12.73 1.76
C GLY A 180 -0.72 13.86 1.62
N ARG A 181 -0.42 14.94 0.87
CA ARG A 181 -1.40 15.98 0.49
C ARG A 181 -2.47 15.46 -0.48
N ARG A 182 -2.26 14.29 -1.10
CA ARG A 182 -3.24 13.62 -1.96
C ARG A 182 -4.42 13.04 -1.19
N GLU A 183 -4.35 12.97 0.14
CA GLU A 183 -5.50 12.58 0.98
C GLU A 183 -6.60 13.62 0.83
N ASN A 184 -7.65 13.26 0.08
CA ASN A 184 -8.78 14.14 -0.21
C ASN A 184 -10.08 13.33 -0.22
N LEU A 185 -10.95 13.58 0.74
CA LEU A 185 -12.24 12.89 0.86
C LEU A 185 -13.24 13.38 -0.20
N GLU A 186 -13.17 14.65 -0.56
CA GLU A 186 -14.03 15.23 -1.59
C GLU A 186 -13.75 14.61 -2.97
N GLU A 187 -12.46 14.48 -3.35
CA GLU A 187 -12.08 13.79 -4.59
C GLU A 187 -12.48 12.31 -4.56
N LEU A 188 -12.35 11.63 -3.41
CA LEU A 188 -12.80 10.25 -3.25
C LEU A 188 -14.32 10.15 -3.51
N ASN A 189 -15.11 11.02 -2.90
CA ASN A 189 -16.57 11.03 -3.08
C ASN A 189 -16.96 11.41 -4.52
N ASN A 190 -16.28 12.39 -5.11
CA ASN A 190 -16.53 12.83 -6.47
C ASN A 190 -16.09 11.81 -7.53
N SER A 191 -15.25 10.83 -7.16
CA SER A 191 -14.82 9.78 -8.10
C SER A 191 -15.99 8.97 -8.67
N LEU A 192 -17.10 8.89 -7.93
CA LEU A 192 -18.34 8.23 -8.37
C LEU A 192 -19.00 8.94 -9.57
N THR A 193 -18.77 10.23 -9.75
CA THR A 193 -19.30 11.00 -10.90
C THR A 193 -18.66 10.59 -12.23
N ASN A 194 -17.53 9.90 -12.19
CA ASN A 194 -16.83 9.39 -13.37
C ASN A 194 -17.36 8.03 -13.86
N ILE A 195 -18.35 7.43 -13.16
CA ILE A 195 -18.96 6.17 -13.56
C ILE A 195 -19.94 6.46 -14.69
N GLN A 196 -19.66 5.94 -15.89
CA GLN A 196 -20.52 6.13 -17.07
C GLN A 196 -21.72 5.18 -17.08
N ASN A 197 -21.51 3.92 -16.65
CA ASN A 197 -22.55 2.88 -16.65
C ASN A 197 -22.38 1.93 -15.47
N ILE A 198 -23.49 1.48 -14.92
CA ILE A 198 -23.54 0.38 -13.93
C ILE A 198 -24.44 -0.70 -14.52
N ASP A 199 -23.84 -1.78 -15.01
CA ASP A 199 -24.57 -2.94 -15.50
C ASP A 199 -24.74 -3.97 -14.38
N LYS A 200 -26.01 -4.36 -14.14
CA LYS A 200 -26.33 -5.48 -13.23
C LYS A 200 -26.20 -6.77 -14.02
N ILE A 201 -25.19 -7.55 -13.71
CA ILE A 201 -25.06 -8.93 -14.19
C ILE A 201 -26.02 -9.80 -13.37
N LYS A 202 -26.99 -10.45 -14.06
CA LYS A 202 -27.94 -11.38 -13.47
C LYS A 202 -27.32 -12.78 -13.33
#